data_23b2a97ffd85bac4e6768bf670985ee5
#
_entry.id   23b2a97ffd85bac4e6768bf670985ee5
#
_cell.length_a   1.000
_cell.length_b   1.000
_cell.length_c   1.000
_cell.angle_alpha   90.00
_cell.angle_beta   90.00
_cell.angle_gamma   90.00
#
_symmetry.space_group_name_H-M   'P 1'
#
loop_
_entity.id
_entity.type
_entity.pdbx_description
1 polymer ?
#
loop_
_entity_poly.entity_id
_entity_poly.type
_entity_poly.pdbx_seq_one_letter_code
_entity_poly.pdbx_strand_id
1 'polypeptide(L)'
;MNRIKELFATDSKKLIVFITAGFPNKDSTKNLVLEAIKGGADMIEIGIPFSDPQADGPVIQEANEIALKNGITLLEIFEQVKEIRKETDVPIALMGYYNPILRMGTKDFIKKCNDAEIDGVILPDLPLDESVEFCNNLKNKNISPILLVAPNTSEKRIKKISKLAGDLIYACLLYTSPSPRDLWISRMPSSA
;
A
#
# COMPACT_ATOMS: atom_id res chain seq x y z
N MET A 1 -17.77 -4.98 8.38
CA MET A 1 -16.52 -5.25 9.12
C MET A 1 -15.38 -5.07 8.14
N ASN A 2 -14.18 -4.62 8.51
CA ASN A 2 -13.08 -4.39 7.55
C ASN A 2 -12.41 -5.74 7.25
N ARG A 3 -12.19 -6.08 5.97
CA ARG A 3 -11.58 -7.36 5.54
C ARG A 3 -10.16 -7.55 6.09
N ILE A 4 -9.40 -6.46 6.29
CA ILE A 4 -8.07 -6.51 6.93
C ILE A 4 -8.18 -7.05 8.35
N LYS A 5 -9.14 -6.55 9.14
CA LYS A 5 -9.36 -7.02 10.51
C LYS A 5 -9.70 -8.52 10.56
N GLU A 6 -10.52 -8.98 9.64
CA GLU A 6 -10.89 -10.41 9.55
C GLU A 6 -9.67 -11.25 9.17
N LEU A 7 -8.86 -10.79 8.21
CA LEU A 7 -7.65 -11.49 7.77
C LEU A 7 -6.66 -11.73 8.92
N PHE A 8 -6.44 -10.71 9.76
CA PHE A 8 -5.49 -10.78 10.88
C PHE A 8 -6.12 -11.26 12.20
N ALA A 9 -7.36 -11.76 12.18
CA ALA A 9 -7.97 -12.37 13.36
C ALA A 9 -7.37 -13.75 13.72
N THR A 10 -6.55 -14.34 12.83
CA THR A 10 -5.87 -15.62 13.04
C THR A 10 -4.36 -15.45 13.09
N ASP A 11 -3.66 -16.27 13.90
CA ASP A 11 -2.20 -16.24 14.08
C ASP A 11 -1.40 -16.84 12.90
N SER A 12 -2.04 -17.16 11.78
CA SER A 12 -1.32 -17.66 10.61
C SER A 12 -0.57 -16.55 9.87
N LYS A 13 0.61 -16.88 9.33
CA LYS A 13 1.33 -15.97 8.44
C LYS A 13 0.48 -15.64 7.22
N LYS A 14 0.53 -14.39 6.78
CA LYS A 14 -0.19 -13.89 5.61
C LYS A 14 0.78 -13.40 4.56
N LEU A 15 0.48 -13.70 3.30
CA LEU A 15 1.23 -13.20 2.15
C LEU A 15 0.55 -11.93 1.63
N ILE A 16 1.25 -10.81 1.74
CA ILE A 16 0.82 -9.52 1.17
C ILE A 16 1.65 -9.27 -0.08
N VAL A 17 1.00 -9.00 -1.21
CA VAL A 17 1.67 -8.78 -2.50
C VAL A 17 1.44 -7.35 -2.96
N PHE A 18 2.56 -6.64 -3.25
CA PHE A 18 2.53 -5.30 -3.83
C PHE A 18 2.54 -5.36 -5.35
N ILE A 19 1.69 -4.55 -6.00
CA ILE A 19 1.57 -4.44 -7.46
C ILE A 19 1.46 -2.96 -7.84
N THR A 20 2.37 -2.45 -8.67
CA THR A 20 2.26 -1.09 -9.23
C THR A 20 1.13 -1.05 -10.26
N ALA A 21 0.12 -0.21 -10.03
CA ALA A 21 -0.99 -0.05 -10.96
C ALA A 21 -0.51 0.49 -12.33
N GLY A 22 -1.01 -0.10 -13.41
CA GLY A 22 -0.65 0.31 -14.77
C GLY A 22 0.71 -0.19 -15.27
N PHE A 23 1.38 -1.09 -14.54
CA PHE A 23 2.62 -1.76 -14.94
C PHE A 23 2.36 -3.26 -15.18
N PRO A 24 2.96 -3.91 -16.20
CA PRO A 24 3.77 -3.31 -17.27
C PRO A 24 2.93 -2.56 -18.34
N ASN A 25 1.65 -2.79 -18.40
CA ASN A 25 0.71 -2.10 -19.29
C ASN A 25 -0.45 -1.50 -18.49
N LYS A 26 -1.10 -0.49 -19.03
CA LYS A 26 -2.17 0.27 -18.37
C LYS A 26 -3.25 -0.64 -17.75
N ASP A 27 -3.65 -1.68 -18.46
CA ASP A 27 -4.77 -2.56 -18.08
C ASP A 27 -4.32 -3.85 -17.38
N SER A 28 -3.02 -3.98 -17.05
CA SER A 28 -2.47 -5.22 -16.47
C SER A 28 -2.86 -5.45 -15.00
N THR A 29 -3.21 -4.39 -14.26
CA THR A 29 -3.43 -4.42 -12.81
C THR A 29 -4.42 -5.51 -12.39
N LYS A 30 -5.59 -5.56 -13.03
CA LYS A 30 -6.63 -6.54 -12.70
C LYS A 30 -6.12 -7.97 -12.83
N ASN A 31 -5.51 -8.30 -13.96
CA ASN A 31 -5.02 -9.66 -14.20
C ASN A 31 -3.91 -10.04 -13.22
N LEU A 32 -2.96 -9.12 -12.93
CA LEU A 32 -1.89 -9.36 -11.98
C LEU A 32 -2.41 -9.60 -10.56
N VAL A 33 -3.41 -8.82 -10.13
CA VAL A 33 -4.07 -9.02 -8.83
C VAL A 33 -4.73 -10.39 -8.75
N LEU A 34 -5.51 -10.77 -9.75
CA LEU A 34 -6.21 -12.06 -9.74
C LEU A 34 -5.25 -13.25 -9.79
N GLU A 35 -4.16 -13.15 -10.56
CA GLU A 35 -3.13 -14.19 -10.58
C GLU A 35 -2.33 -14.26 -9.26
N ALA A 36 -2.03 -13.12 -8.62
CA ALA A 36 -1.41 -13.11 -7.29
C ALA A 36 -2.30 -13.80 -6.25
N ILE A 37 -3.62 -13.55 -6.27
CA ILE A 37 -4.59 -14.21 -5.40
C ILE A 37 -4.65 -15.72 -5.66
N LYS A 38 -4.69 -16.16 -6.91
CA LYS A 38 -4.61 -17.58 -7.27
C LYS A 38 -3.30 -18.22 -6.79
N GLY A 39 -2.21 -17.45 -6.78
CA GLY A 39 -0.90 -17.84 -6.25
C GLY A 39 -0.83 -17.89 -4.72
N GLY A 40 -1.90 -17.52 -4.01
CA GLY A 40 -1.98 -17.60 -2.54
C GLY A 40 -1.75 -16.27 -1.81
N ALA A 41 -1.87 -15.12 -2.50
CA ALA A 41 -1.86 -13.84 -1.80
C ALA A 41 -3.11 -13.70 -0.93
N ASP A 42 -2.90 -13.36 0.34
CA ASP A 42 -3.95 -13.14 1.33
C ASP A 42 -4.44 -11.68 1.33
N MET A 43 -3.60 -10.74 0.87
CA MET A 43 -3.90 -9.32 0.75
C MET A 43 -3.11 -8.73 -0.42
N ILE A 44 -3.66 -7.71 -1.05
CA ILE A 44 -3.01 -6.99 -2.15
C ILE A 44 -2.78 -5.53 -1.76
N GLU A 45 -1.57 -5.04 -2.03
CA GLU A 45 -1.24 -3.62 -2.00
C GLU A 45 -1.12 -3.10 -3.42
N ILE A 46 -2.01 -2.21 -3.82
CA ILE A 46 -1.98 -1.57 -5.14
C ILE A 46 -1.23 -0.25 -5.02
N GLY A 47 -0.05 -0.17 -5.64
CA GLY A 47 0.77 1.03 -5.70
C GLY A 47 0.17 2.07 -6.65
N ILE A 48 -0.03 3.29 -6.14
CA ILE A 48 -0.40 4.46 -6.93
C ILE A 48 0.89 5.05 -7.52
N PRO A 49 1.08 5.01 -8.86
CA PRO A 49 2.29 5.55 -9.47
C PRO A 49 2.48 7.05 -9.20
N PHE A 50 3.72 7.43 -8.90
CA PHE A 50 4.10 8.81 -8.63
C PHE A 50 5.45 9.14 -9.28
N SER A 51 5.63 10.38 -9.74
CA SER A 51 6.84 10.82 -10.46
C SER A 51 8.06 10.97 -9.55
N ASP A 52 7.85 11.22 -8.26
CA ASP A 52 8.91 11.54 -7.31
C ASP A 52 8.88 10.61 -6.07
N PRO A 53 9.02 9.29 -6.25
CA PRO A 53 8.80 8.29 -5.22
C PRO A 53 10.02 8.15 -4.28
N GLN A 54 10.14 9.01 -3.28
CA GLN A 54 11.30 9.12 -2.39
C GLN A 54 11.50 7.90 -1.47
N ALA A 55 10.45 7.14 -1.20
CA ALA A 55 10.51 5.96 -0.33
C ALA A 55 10.74 4.65 -1.10
N ASP A 56 10.74 4.68 -2.44
CA ASP A 56 10.82 3.49 -3.28
C ASP A 56 12.23 3.23 -3.78
N GLY A 57 12.58 1.94 -3.92
CA GLY A 57 13.81 1.52 -4.56
C GLY A 57 13.73 1.59 -6.10
N PRO A 58 14.88 1.42 -6.80
CA PRO A 58 14.96 1.64 -8.24
C PRO A 58 13.99 0.80 -9.07
N VAL A 59 13.69 -0.43 -8.66
CA VAL A 59 12.75 -1.31 -9.37
C VAL A 59 11.33 -0.76 -9.33
N ILE A 60 10.88 -0.27 -8.18
CA ILE A 60 9.55 0.33 -8.04
C ILE A 60 9.50 1.71 -8.72
N GLN A 61 10.60 2.49 -8.67
CA GLN A 61 10.70 3.75 -9.40
C GLN A 61 10.53 3.54 -10.92
N GLU A 62 11.22 2.53 -11.49
CA GLU A 62 11.08 2.15 -12.90
C GLU A 62 9.64 1.72 -13.24
N ALA A 63 9.02 0.91 -12.38
CA ALA A 63 7.63 0.50 -12.57
C ALA A 63 6.67 1.70 -12.53
N ASN A 64 6.87 2.66 -11.61
CA ASN A 64 6.11 3.90 -11.55
C ASN A 64 6.27 4.74 -12.84
N GLU A 65 7.51 4.89 -13.32
CA GLU A 65 7.80 5.64 -14.55
C GLU A 65 7.08 5.04 -15.76
N ILE A 66 7.16 3.71 -15.92
CA ILE A 66 6.48 2.98 -17.02
C ILE A 66 4.95 3.13 -16.90
N ALA A 67 4.40 2.97 -15.69
CA ALA A 67 2.96 3.10 -15.47
C ALA A 67 2.44 4.52 -15.79
N LEU A 68 3.20 5.56 -15.40
CA LEU A 68 2.87 6.95 -15.75
C LEU A 68 2.97 7.20 -17.26
N LYS A 69 3.97 6.63 -17.95
CA LYS A 69 4.07 6.67 -19.41
C LYS A 69 2.90 5.95 -20.11
N ASN A 70 2.40 4.88 -19.51
CA ASN A 70 1.19 4.19 -19.97
C ASN A 70 -0.08 5.02 -19.76
N GLY A 71 0.01 6.15 -19.06
CA GLY A 71 -1.10 7.09 -18.85
C GLY A 71 -2.11 6.62 -17.81
N ILE A 72 -1.72 5.78 -16.83
CA ILE A 72 -2.61 5.43 -15.71
C ILE A 72 -2.89 6.65 -14.84
N THR A 73 -4.12 6.79 -14.41
CA THR A 73 -4.55 7.86 -13.49
C THR A 73 -5.15 7.27 -12.23
N LEU A 74 -5.19 8.05 -11.16
CA LEU A 74 -5.81 7.64 -9.90
C LEU A 74 -7.30 7.28 -10.07
N LEU A 75 -8.01 7.95 -10.97
CA LEU A 75 -9.41 7.61 -11.29
C LEU A 75 -9.54 6.23 -11.92
N GLU A 76 -8.67 5.91 -12.85
CA GLU A 76 -8.66 4.58 -13.50
C GLU A 76 -8.26 3.47 -12.53
N ILE A 77 -7.38 3.75 -11.58
CA ILE A 77 -7.05 2.79 -10.51
C ILE A 77 -8.31 2.43 -9.72
N PHE A 78 -9.14 3.41 -9.34
CA PHE A 78 -10.41 3.13 -8.66
C PHE A 78 -11.35 2.28 -9.51
N GLU A 79 -11.46 2.55 -10.80
CA GLU A 79 -12.31 1.76 -11.68
C GLU A 79 -11.77 0.32 -11.84
N GLN A 80 -10.45 0.15 -11.97
CA GLN A 80 -9.82 -1.18 -12.00
C GLN A 80 -10.09 -1.95 -10.70
N VAL A 81 -10.01 -1.29 -9.54
CA VAL A 81 -10.32 -1.95 -8.25
C VAL A 81 -11.78 -2.36 -8.17
N LYS A 82 -12.73 -1.55 -8.65
CA LYS A 82 -14.15 -1.96 -8.73
C LYS A 82 -14.34 -3.20 -9.60
N GLU A 83 -13.63 -3.31 -10.71
CA GLU A 83 -13.68 -4.51 -11.55
C GLU A 83 -13.04 -5.74 -10.86
N ILE A 84 -11.97 -5.54 -10.07
CA ILE A 84 -11.35 -6.58 -9.25
C ILE A 84 -12.35 -7.07 -8.18
N ARG A 85 -13.06 -6.15 -7.52
CA ARG A 85 -14.04 -6.46 -6.48
C ARG A 85 -15.20 -7.34 -6.93
N LYS A 86 -15.53 -7.34 -8.21
CA LYS A 86 -16.54 -8.27 -8.75
C LYS A 86 -16.10 -9.73 -8.70
N GLU A 87 -14.79 -9.99 -8.54
CA GLU A 87 -14.21 -11.33 -8.63
C GLU A 87 -13.57 -11.80 -7.32
N THR A 88 -13.37 -10.93 -6.33
CA THR A 88 -12.68 -11.30 -5.08
C THR A 88 -13.05 -10.41 -3.89
N ASP A 89 -13.05 -11.04 -2.70
CA ASP A 89 -13.17 -10.37 -1.40
C ASP A 89 -11.84 -10.26 -0.66
N VAL A 90 -10.71 -10.59 -1.29
CA VAL A 90 -9.38 -10.43 -0.69
C VAL A 90 -9.15 -8.96 -0.32
N PRO A 91 -8.62 -8.63 0.87
CA PRO A 91 -8.35 -7.26 1.27
C PRO A 91 -7.44 -6.53 0.28
N ILE A 92 -7.81 -5.30 -0.07
CA ILE A 92 -7.03 -4.43 -0.96
C ILE A 92 -6.70 -3.14 -0.23
N ALA A 93 -5.41 -2.79 -0.15
CA ALA A 93 -4.94 -1.49 0.27
C ALA A 93 -4.39 -0.69 -0.93
N LEU A 94 -4.59 0.62 -0.93
CA LEU A 94 -3.85 1.53 -1.80
C LEU A 94 -2.59 2.01 -1.08
N MET A 95 -1.45 1.93 -1.76
CA MET A 95 -0.19 2.49 -1.27
C MET A 95 0.31 3.57 -2.25
N GLY A 96 0.66 4.73 -1.74
CA GLY A 96 1.16 5.82 -2.58
C GLY A 96 1.59 7.03 -1.79
N TYR A 97 1.81 8.13 -2.48
CA TYR A 97 2.25 9.39 -1.91
C TYR A 97 1.09 10.36 -1.71
N TYR A 98 1.22 11.25 -0.75
CA TYR A 98 0.12 12.14 -0.35
C TYR A 98 -0.20 13.21 -1.42
N ASN A 99 0.78 13.65 -2.20
CA ASN A 99 0.59 14.72 -3.19
C ASN A 99 -0.50 14.42 -4.25
N PRO A 100 -0.56 13.23 -4.91
CA PRO A 100 -1.67 12.88 -5.80
C PRO A 100 -3.05 12.94 -5.12
N ILE A 101 -3.11 12.54 -3.85
CA ILE A 101 -4.34 12.56 -3.04
C ILE A 101 -4.75 14.01 -2.73
N LEU A 102 -3.79 14.85 -2.37
CA LEU A 102 -4.01 16.26 -2.10
C LEU A 102 -4.54 16.99 -3.34
N ARG A 103 -4.00 16.67 -4.52
CA ARG A 103 -4.46 17.23 -5.80
C ARG A 103 -5.88 16.81 -6.17
N MET A 104 -6.28 15.58 -5.83
CA MET A 104 -7.67 15.12 -6.01
C MET A 104 -8.62 15.76 -4.98
N GLY A 105 -8.10 16.11 -3.82
CA GLY A 105 -8.87 16.47 -2.63
C GLY A 105 -9.10 15.26 -1.72
N THR A 106 -8.72 15.39 -0.46
CA THR A 106 -8.76 14.28 0.51
C THR A 106 -10.16 13.70 0.72
N LYS A 107 -11.19 14.54 0.69
CA LYS A 107 -12.60 14.10 0.84
C LYS A 107 -13.06 13.27 -0.36
N ASP A 108 -12.71 13.71 -1.57
CA ASP A 108 -13.07 13.00 -2.81
C ASP A 108 -12.31 11.68 -2.92
N PHE A 109 -11.02 11.67 -2.54
CA PHE A 109 -10.22 10.45 -2.46
C PHE A 109 -10.86 9.41 -1.52
N ILE A 110 -11.20 9.80 -0.28
CA ILE A 110 -11.82 8.91 0.70
C ILE A 110 -13.19 8.40 0.21
N LYS A 111 -13.98 9.27 -0.43
CA LYS A 111 -15.24 8.85 -1.04
C LYS A 111 -15.02 7.80 -2.11
N LYS A 112 -14.05 8.01 -3.02
CA LYS A 112 -13.72 7.04 -4.07
C LYS A 112 -13.14 5.74 -3.53
N CYS A 113 -12.33 5.78 -2.46
CA CYS A 113 -11.90 4.57 -1.75
C CYS A 113 -13.10 3.78 -1.23
N ASN A 114 -14.08 4.45 -0.62
CA ASN A 114 -15.29 3.79 -0.14
C ASN A 114 -16.13 3.21 -1.28
N ASP A 115 -16.31 3.97 -2.37
CA ASP A 115 -17.09 3.54 -3.54
C ASP A 115 -16.42 2.37 -4.32
N ALA A 116 -15.10 2.23 -4.21
CA ALA A 116 -14.31 1.13 -4.78
C ALA A 116 -14.05 -0.01 -3.79
N GLU A 117 -14.61 0.07 -2.58
CA GLU A 117 -14.44 -0.92 -1.51
C GLU A 117 -12.96 -1.20 -1.18
N ILE A 118 -12.16 -0.14 -1.09
CA ILE A 118 -10.78 -0.19 -0.58
C ILE A 118 -10.82 -0.45 0.93
N ASP A 119 -10.01 -1.40 1.41
CA ASP A 119 -9.95 -1.79 2.82
C ASP A 119 -8.92 -1.01 3.62
N GLY A 120 -7.86 -0.52 2.97
CA GLY A 120 -6.80 0.22 3.66
C GLY A 120 -6.08 1.23 2.78
N VAL A 121 -5.38 2.17 3.42
CA VAL A 121 -4.54 3.19 2.76
C VAL A 121 -3.22 3.32 3.48
N ILE A 122 -2.11 3.31 2.72
CA ILE A 122 -0.73 3.45 3.17
C ILE A 122 -0.12 4.68 2.52
N LEU A 123 0.32 5.66 3.33
CA LEU A 123 0.97 6.90 2.86
C LEU A 123 2.28 7.10 3.61
N PRO A 124 3.43 6.68 3.04
CA PRO A 124 4.73 6.74 3.72
C PRO A 124 5.21 8.15 4.01
N ASP A 125 4.81 9.12 3.19
CA ASP A 125 5.25 10.51 3.23
C ASP A 125 4.34 11.43 4.06
N LEU A 126 3.20 10.95 4.57
CA LEU A 126 2.29 11.75 5.38
C LEU A 126 2.75 11.75 6.86
N PRO A 127 3.21 12.90 7.42
CA PRO A 127 3.65 12.98 8.80
C PRO A 127 2.54 12.62 9.80
N LEU A 128 2.90 11.89 10.87
CA LEU A 128 1.94 11.41 11.86
C LEU A 128 1.06 12.51 12.46
N ASP A 129 1.66 13.65 12.79
CA ASP A 129 0.94 14.74 13.46
C ASP A 129 -0.03 15.47 12.49
N GLU A 130 0.23 15.40 11.18
CA GLU A 130 -0.63 15.94 10.12
C GLU A 130 -1.69 14.93 9.63
N SER A 131 -1.48 13.64 9.91
CA SER A 131 -2.34 12.56 9.43
C SER A 131 -3.63 12.35 10.23
N VAL A 132 -3.79 13.01 11.39
CA VAL A 132 -4.85 12.72 12.36
C VAL A 132 -6.25 12.86 11.76
N GLU A 133 -6.53 13.96 11.08
CA GLU A 133 -7.85 14.20 10.45
C GLU A 133 -8.10 13.21 9.33
N PHE A 134 -7.09 12.98 8.47
CA PHE A 134 -7.19 12.05 7.35
C PHE A 134 -7.46 10.62 7.83
N CYS A 135 -6.72 10.14 8.83
CA CYS A 135 -6.91 8.81 9.41
C CYS A 135 -8.30 8.64 10.05
N ASN A 136 -8.79 9.65 10.77
CA ASN A 136 -10.13 9.61 11.36
C ASN A 136 -11.21 9.56 10.26
N ASN A 137 -11.05 10.33 9.19
CA ASN A 137 -11.98 10.32 8.07
C ASN A 137 -12.01 8.98 7.33
N LEU A 138 -10.85 8.29 7.18
CA LEU A 138 -10.78 6.93 6.67
C LEU A 138 -11.54 5.95 7.57
N LYS A 139 -11.28 5.97 8.89
CA LYS A 139 -11.94 5.10 9.87
C LYS A 139 -13.46 5.29 9.86
N ASN A 140 -13.95 6.51 9.71
CA ASN A 140 -15.39 6.82 9.61
C ASN A 140 -16.04 6.18 8.38
N LYS A 141 -15.24 5.76 7.39
CA LYS A 141 -15.67 5.00 6.20
C LYS A 141 -15.28 3.52 6.26
N ASN A 142 -14.87 3.02 7.43
CA ASN A 142 -14.43 1.65 7.63
C ASN A 142 -13.21 1.28 6.77
N ILE A 143 -12.37 2.27 6.41
CA ILE A 143 -11.11 2.09 5.70
C ILE A 143 -9.98 2.19 6.72
N SER A 144 -9.08 1.20 6.73
CA SER A 144 -7.96 1.11 7.68
C SER A 144 -6.82 2.05 7.28
N PRO A 145 -6.50 3.10 8.05
CA PRO A 145 -5.23 3.79 7.88
C PRO A 145 -4.10 2.87 8.36
N ILE A 146 -3.21 2.49 7.46
CA ILE A 146 -2.06 1.63 7.73
C ILE A 146 -0.85 2.53 7.90
N LEU A 147 -0.36 2.63 9.13
CA LEU A 147 0.75 3.51 9.48
C LEU A 147 2.04 2.72 9.62
N LEU A 148 3.17 3.37 9.33
CA LEU A 148 4.48 2.73 9.29
C LEU A 148 5.22 2.91 10.62
N VAL A 149 5.94 1.86 11.02
CA VAL A 149 6.94 1.89 12.09
C VAL A 149 8.26 1.34 11.55
N ALA A 150 9.37 1.78 12.11
CA ALA A 150 10.71 1.31 11.78
C ALA A 150 11.42 0.89 13.09
N PRO A 151 12.53 0.12 13.03
CA PRO A 151 13.25 -0.33 14.21
C PRO A 151 13.72 0.79 15.13
N ASN A 152 13.96 1.98 14.60
CA ASN A 152 14.34 3.18 15.35
C ASN A 152 13.14 4.03 15.82
N THR A 153 11.90 3.57 15.60
CA THR A 153 10.71 4.29 16.07
C THR A 153 10.61 4.21 17.59
N SER A 154 10.58 5.36 18.28
CA SER A 154 10.48 5.41 19.73
C SER A 154 9.17 4.83 20.26
N GLU A 155 9.17 4.24 21.45
CA GLU A 155 7.95 3.70 22.09
C GLU A 155 6.83 4.74 22.21
N LYS A 156 7.18 5.99 22.52
CA LYS A 156 6.22 7.09 22.59
C LYS A 156 5.51 7.30 21.23
N ARG A 157 6.27 7.19 20.13
CA ARG A 157 5.73 7.32 18.77
C ARG A 157 4.90 6.10 18.39
N ILE A 158 5.35 4.88 18.75
CA ILE A 158 4.59 3.64 18.53
C ILE A 158 3.22 3.72 19.22
N LYS A 159 3.16 4.19 20.47
CA LYS A 159 1.90 4.40 21.20
C LYS A 159 0.97 5.41 20.54
N LYS A 160 1.50 6.45 19.90
CA LYS A 160 0.69 7.40 19.10
C LYS A 160 0.17 6.72 17.83
N ILE A 161 1.04 6.02 17.11
CA ILE A 161 0.70 5.29 15.88
C ILE A 161 -0.38 4.25 16.15
N SER A 162 -0.25 3.42 17.20
CA SER A 162 -1.23 2.38 17.51
C SER A 162 -2.64 2.91 17.83
N LYS A 163 -2.75 4.13 18.35
CA LYS A 163 -4.05 4.78 18.56
C LYS A 163 -4.68 5.31 17.27
N LEU A 164 -3.85 5.73 16.35
CA LEU A 164 -4.27 6.37 15.10
C LEU A 164 -4.43 5.38 13.96
N ALA A 165 -3.61 4.33 13.91
CA ALA A 165 -3.70 3.25 12.93
C ALA A 165 -5.07 2.55 12.97
N GLY A 166 -5.39 1.87 11.89
CA GLY A 166 -6.54 0.96 11.79
C GLY A 166 -6.18 -0.44 12.29
N ASP A 167 -6.50 -1.42 11.47
CA ASP A 167 -6.39 -2.84 11.82
C ASP A 167 -5.00 -3.44 11.53
N LEU A 168 -4.10 -2.68 10.91
CA LEU A 168 -2.75 -3.10 10.54
C LEU A 168 -1.75 -1.98 10.77
N ILE A 169 -0.56 -2.33 11.26
CA ILE A 169 0.63 -1.47 11.31
C ILE A 169 1.71 -2.10 10.44
N TYR A 170 2.28 -1.32 9.53
CA TYR A 170 3.34 -1.75 8.64
C TYR A 170 4.71 -1.58 9.29
N ALA A 171 5.38 -2.68 9.66
CA ALA A 171 6.75 -2.65 10.14
C ALA A 171 7.71 -2.60 8.95
N CYS A 172 8.27 -1.43 8.68
CA CYS A 172 9.27 -1.24 7.63
C CYS A 172 10.65 -1.69 8.15
N LEU A 173 11.14 -2.81 7.65
CA LEU A 173 12.41 -3.39 8.06
C LEU A 173 13.53 -2.85 7.16
N LEU A 174 14.04 -1.69 7.50
CA LEU A 174 15.24 -1.16 6.88
C LEU A 174 16.47 -1.94 7.40
N TYR A 175 17.04 -2.84 6.60
CA TYR A 175 18.36 -3.47 6.75
C TYR A 175 18.62 -4.38 7.98
N THR A 176 17.66 -4.69 8.83
CA THR A 176 17.92 -5.41 10.08
C THR A 176 17.26 -6.77 10.22
N SER A 177 16.41 -7.16 9.28
CA SER A 177 15.81 -8.49 9.27
C SER A 177 16.62 -9.42 8.38
N PRO A 178 17.10 -10.59 8.88
CA PRO A 178 17.75 -11.57 8.03
C PRO A 178 16.72 -12.13 7.04
N SER A 179 16.62 -11.50 5.89
CA SER A 179 15.87 -12.00 4.73
C SER A 179 16.82 -12.84 3.88
N PRO A 180 16.36 -13.93 3.24
CA PRO A 180 17.16 -14.62 2.22
C PRO A 180 17.66 -13.69 1.11
N ARG A 181 17.00 -12.58 0.85
CA ARG A 181 17.43 -11.53 -0.09
C ARG A 181 18.64 -10.76 0.42
N ASP A 182 18.73 -10.48 1.72
CA ASP A 182 19.83 -9.74 2.33
C ASP A 182 21.14 -10.55 2.32
N LEU A 183 21.03 -11.89 2.41
CA LEU A 183 22.17 -12.80 2.28
C LEU A 183 22.82 -12.80 0.88
N TRP A 184 22.07 -12.45 -0.16
CA TRP A 184 22.58 -12.31 -1.52
C TRP A 184 23.35 -11.00 -1.73
N ILE A 185 22.90 -9.92 -1.13
CA ILE A 185 23.55 -8.60 -1.22
C ILE A 185 24.90 -8.61 -0.49
N SER A 186 25.01 -9.33 0.63
CA SER A 186 26.26 -9.45 1.40
C SER A 186 27.35 -10.31 0.72
N ARG A 187 27.01 -11.02 -0.35
CA ARG A 187 27.95 -11.87 -1.11
C ARG A 187 28.41 -11.26 -2.43
N MET A 188 27.99 -10.08 -2.80
CA MET A 188 28.58 -9.38 -3.92
C MET A 188 29.98 -8.90 -3.52
N PRO A 189 31.05 -9.32 -4.23
CA PRO A 189 32.37 -8.75 -3.98
C PRO A 189 32.30 -7.25 -4.22
N SER A 190 32.75 -6.47 -3.25
CA SER A 190 33.06 -5.07 -3.50
C SER A 190 34.06 -5.06 -4.67
N SER A 191 33.59 -4.70 -5.87
CA SER A 191 34.48 -4.41 -6.97
C SER A 191 35.41 -3.29 -6.56
N ALA A 192 36.67 -3.62 -6.37
CA ALA A 192 37.76 -2.68 -6.20
C ALA A 192 37.84 -1.71 -7.38
#